data_893eb83b88f0a51587c37cbe80be4713
#
_entry.id   893eb83b88f0a51587c37cbe80be4713
#
_cell.length_a   1.000
_cell.length_b   1.000
_cell.length_c   1.000
_cell.angle_alpha   90.00
_cell.angle_beta   90.00
_cell.angle_gamma   90.00
#
_symmetry.space_group_name_H-M   'P 1'
#
loop_
_entity.id
_entity.type
_entity.pdbx_description
1 polymer ?
#
loop_
_entity_poly.entity_id
_entity_poly.type
_entity_poly.pdbx_seq_one_letter_code
_entity_poly.pdbx_strand_id
1 'polypeptide(L)'
;ERLGFSLGILQGTLTAGGVVGPLLGGVLAEAFGMRASFYIGGLALFINFLAFTFIIKEPPMPQESAPLTAEEQNPWHLWRIPILRTMMIVSTLVQMVVYILIPVITTYIEALAGDMENIIFVAGAVFSLGGIAGAVAAPLWGTLGARRGYFVTMGLAMALAGVVLAAQGIPNTLLPFSIMQFVGGLFLAGVQPSLNAVIAQHTPPQLKGSVFGMLFSAQQIGGFSGPLLGGAVATCFGMHYIFPTAGSILLLLSLFVWWRYIMKGHVQRQLQ
;
A
#
# COMPACT_ATOMS: atom_id res chain seq x y z
N GLU A 1 -17.51 -15.51 6.14
CA GLU A 1 -17.54 -15.09 4.71
C GLU A 1 -17.90 -13.62 4.54
N ARG A 2 -18.86 -13.07 5.30
CA ARG A 2 -19.28 -11.65 5.20
C ARG A 2 -18.17 -10.67 5.61
N LEU A 3 -17.34 -11.01 6.59
CA LEU A 3 -16.25 -10.13 7.05
C LEU A 3 -15.20 -9.90 5.96
N GLY A 4 -14.79 -10.97 5.28
CA GLY A 4 -13.82 -10.88 4.16
C GLY A 4 -14.35 -10.04 2.99
N PHE A 5 -15.62 -10.19 2.68
CA PHE A 5 -16.28 -9.39 1.65
C PHE A 5 -16.34 -7.90 2.02
N SER A 6 -16.72 -7.58 3.28
CA SER A 6 -16.77 -6.20 3.77
C SER A 6 -15.40 -5.53 3.78
N LEU A 7 -14.36 -6.25 4.23
CA LEU A 7 -12.97 -5.75 4.18
C LEU A 7 -12.48 -5.58 2.74
N GLY A 8 -12.90 -6.46 1.83
CA GLY A 8 -12.63 -6.34 0.40
C GLY A 8 -13.25 -5.09 -0.22
N ILE A 9 -14.52 -4.80 0.09
CA ILE A 9 -15.19 -3.56 -0.34
C ILE A 9 -14.47 -2.34 0.22
N LEU A 10 -14.17 -2.33 1.51
CA LEU A 10 -13.47 -1.21 2.15
C LEU A 10 -12.12 -0.95 1.46
N GLN A 11 -11.33 -1.99 1.25
CA GLN A 11 -10.03 -1.87 0.58
C GLN A 11 -10.18 -1.43 -0.88
N GLY A 12 -11.17 -1.97 -1.60
CA GLY A 12 -11.48 -1.56 -2.97
C GLY A 12 -11.86 -0.08 -3.06
N THR A 13 -12.67 0.41 -2.11
CA THR A 13 -13.07 1.82 -2.04
C THR A 13 -11.86 2.74 -1.76
N LEU A 14 -10.97 2.35 -0.82
CA LEU A 14 -9.74 3.08 -0.54
C LEU A 14 -8.83 3.15 -1.78
N THR A 15 -8.68 2.03 -2.48
CA THR A 15 -7.88 1.97 -3.71
C THR A 15 -8.51 2.82 -4.82
N ALA A 16 -9.83 2.75 -5.01
CA ALA A 16 -10.55 3.56 -5.98
C ALA A 16 -10.39 5.07 -5.68
N GLY A 17 -10.50 5.46 -4.41
CA GLY A 17 -10.25 6.85 -3.98
C GLY A 17 -8.83 7.32 -4.28
N GLY A 18 -7.84 6.45 -4.05
CA GLY A 18 -6.43 6.73 -4.36
C GLY A 18 -6.14 6.87 -5.86
N VAL A 19 -6.93 6.22 -6.73
CA VAL A 19 -6.82 6.33 -8.19
C VAL A 19 -7.57 7.55 -8.72
N VAL A 20 -8.82 7.70 -8.29
CA VAL A 20 -9.72 8.76 -8.77
C VAL A 20 -9.33 10.13 -8.21
N GLY A 21 -8.80 10.18 -6.98
CA GLY A 21 -8.42 11.42 -6.30
C GLY A 21 -7.45 12.29 -7.11
N PRO A 22 -6.27 11.79 -7.50
CA PRO A 22 -5.32 12.55 -8.30
C PRO A 22 -5.87 12.99 -9.67
N LEU A 23 -6.67 12.13 -10.34
CA LEU A 23 -7.31 12.46 -11.61
C LEU A 23 -8.30 13.63 -11.45
N LEU A 24 -9.21 13.51 -10.47
CA LEU A 24 -10.17 14.59 -10.18
C LEU A 24 -9.46 15.87 -9.73
N GLY A 25 -8.44 15.74 -8.88
CA GLY A 25 -7.63 16.87 -8.44
C GLY A 25 -6.94 17.59 -9.60
N GLY A 26 -6.39 16.85 -10.56
CA GLY A 26 -5.77 17.38 -11.76
C GLY A 26 -6.78 18.14 -12.65
N VAL A 27 -7.93 17.52 -12.96
CA VAL A 27 -9.00 18.15 -13.75
C VAL A 27 -9.54 19.40 -13.08
N LEU A 28 -9.79 19.36 -11.76
CA LEU A 28 -10.27 20.51 -11.01
C LEU A 28 -9.25 21.64 -10.96
N ALA A 29 -7.97 21.32 -10.82
CA ALA A 29 -6.89 22.30 -10.81
C ALA A 29 -6.72 22.99 -12.17
N GLU A 30 -6.87 22.25 -13.25
CA GLU A 30 -6.83 22.78 -14.62
C GLU A 30 -8.05 23.66 -14.94
N ALA A 31 -9.26 23.21 -14.57
CA ALA A 31 -10.51 23.92 -14.88
C ALA A 31 -10.76 25.14 -14.00
N PHE A 32 -10.47 25.08 -12.70
CA PHE A 32 -10.86 26.09 -11.72
C PHE A 32 -9.67 26.73 -10.98
N GLY A 33 -8.47 26.25 -11.25
CA GLY A 33 -7.26 26.66 -10.55
C GLY A 33 -7.05 25.93 -9.22
N MET A 34 -5.80 25.93 -8.76
CA MET A 34 -5.35 25.15 -7.62
C MET A 34 -6.09 25.49 -6.31
N ARG A 35 -6.36 26.78 -6.06
CA ARG A 35 -7.08 27.20 -4.84
C ARG A 35 -8.53 26.71 -4.80
N ALA A 36 -9.24 26.79 -5.93
CA ALA A 36 -10.63 26.33 -6.01
C ALA A 36 -10.73 24.81 -5.82
N SER A 37 -9.76 24.04 -6.30
CA SER A 37 -9.70 22.59 -6.09
C SER A 37 -9.64 22.22 -4.61
N PHE A 38 -8.89 22.96 -3.79
CA PHE A 38 -8.87 22.74 -2.34
C PHE A 38 -10.22 23.07 -1.69
N TYR A 39 -10.90 24.14 -2.10
CA TYR A 39 -12.23 24.46 -1.58
C TYR A 39 -13.28 23.41 -1.96
N ILE A 40 -13.25 22.91 -3.19
CA ILE A 40 -14.14 21.83 -3.66
C ILE A 40 -13.86 20.54 -2.88
N GLY A 41 -12.60 20.18 -2.69
CA GLY A 41 -12.21 19.04 -1.87
C GLY A 41 -12.65 19.17 -0.42
N GLY A 42 -12.47 20.34 0.19
CA GLY A 42 -12.96 20.66 1.54
C GLY A 42 -14.48 20.56 1.65
N LEU A 43 -15.22 21.05 0.66
CA LEU A 43 -16.68 20.95 0.61
C LEU A 43 -17.13 19.49 0.49
N ALA A 44 -16.47 18.69 -0.34
CA ALA A 44 -16.75 17.26 -0.48
C ALA A 44 -16.54 16.50 0.85
N LEU A 45 -15.46 16.82 1.58
CA LEU A 45 -15.21 16.26 2.91
C LEU A 45 -16.29 16.69 3.92
N PHE A 46 -16.73 17.95 3.86
CA PHE A 46 -17.78 18.46 4.74
C PHE A 46 -19.13 17.77 4.47
N ILE A 47 -19.49 17.59 3.20
CA ILE A 47 -20.69 16.82 2.80
C ILE A 47 -20.59 15.38 3.31
N ASN A 48 -19.43 14.75 3.16
CA ASN A 48 -19.19 13.41 3.66
C ASN A 48 -19.35 13.32 5.19
N PHE A 49 -18.82 14.30 5.93
CA PHE A 49 -19.01 14.39 7.38
C PHE A 49 -20.49 14.48 7.75
N LEU A 50 -21.27 15.32 7.08
CA LEU A 50 -22.73 15.43 7.33
C LEU A 50 -23.43 14.10 7.01
N ALA A 51 -23.12 13.48 5.87
CA ALA A 51 -23.68 12.20 5.49
C ALA A 51 -23.36 11.11 6.54
N PHE A 52 -22.12 11.07 7.02
CA PHE A 52 -21.70 10.13 8.04
C PHE A 52 -22.47 10.34 9.37
N THR A 53 -22.61 11.59 9.79
CA THR A 53 -23.26 11.96 11.05
C THR A 53 -24.75 11.63 11.04
N PHE A 54 -25.45 11.85 9.92
CA PHE A 54 -26.91 11.71 9.87
C PHE A 54 -27.40 10.35 9.34
N ILE A 55 -26.59 9.64 8.54
CA ILE A 55 -27.02 8.40 7.89
C ILE A 55 -26.51 7.17 8.64
N ILE A 56 -25.32 7.21 9.24
CA ILE A 56 -24.71 6.04 9.87
C ILE A 56 -25.16 5.98 11.35
N LYS A 57 -25.88 4.89 11.65
CA LYS A 57 -26.18 4.51 13.04
C LYS A 57 -25.17 3.48 13.50
N GLU A 58 -24.53 3.71 14.63
CA GLU A 58 -23.64 2.73 15.22
C GLU A 58 -24.43 1.45 15.56
N PRO A 59 -23.96 0.27 15.11
CA PRO A 59 -24.55 -0.99 15.54
C PRO A 59 -24.32 -1.17 17.05
N PRO A 60 -25.26 -1.76 17.80
CA PRO A 60 -25.05 -2.06 19.20
C PRO A 60 -23.80 -2.94 19.33
N MET A 61 -22.90 -2.54 20.24
CA MET A 61 -21.70 -3.34 20.52
C MET A 61 -22.12 -4.74 20.98
N PRO A 62 -21.53 -5.82 20.43
CA PRO A 62 -21.75 -7.16 20.96
C PRO A 62 -21.30 -7.20 22.43
N GLN A 63 -22.22 -7.46 23.35
CA GLN A 63 -21.97 -7.50 24.81
C GLN A 63 -21.16 -8.73 25.28
N GLU A 64 -20.79 -9.64 24.41
CA GLU A 64 -20.17 -10.93 24.77
C GLU A 64 -18.69 -11.04 24.35
N SER A 65 -17.88 -10.06 24.71
CA SER A 65 -16.44 -10.32 24.77
C SER A 65 -16.03 -10.31 26.24
N ALA A 66 -15.49 -11.43 26.72
CA ALA A 66 -14.90 -11.46 28.06
C ALA A 66 -13.98 -10.26 28.25
N PRO A 67 -14.04 -9.56 29.38
CA PRO A 67 -13.19 -8.39 29.60
C PRO A 67 -11.73 -8.81 29.48
N LEU A 68 -11.01 -8.15 28.55
CA LEU A 68 -9.58 -8.32 28.40
C LEU A 68 -8.90 -7.93 29.72
N THR A 69 -7.91 -8.71 30.14
CA THR A 69 -7.07 -8.34 31.29
C THR A 69 -6.32 -7.03 30.99
N ALA A 70 -5.97 -6.29 32.03
CA ALA A 70 -5.24 -5.01 31.86
C ALA A 70 -3.92 -5.16 31.10
N GLU A 71 -3.28 -6.33 31.17
CA GLU A 71 -2.10 -6.67 30.36
C GLU A 71 -2.42 -6.87 28.88
N GLU A 72 -3.53 -7.52 28.55
CA GLU A 72 -3.98 -7.74 27.18
C GLU A 72 -4.48 -6.44 26.50
N GLN A 73 -4.95 -5.47 27.27
CA GLN A 73 -5.34 -4.15 26.79
C GLN A 73 -4.15 -3.28 26.41
N ASN A 74 -2.93 -3.62 26.85
CA ASN A 74 -1.73 -2.85 26.54
C ASN A 74 -1.27 -3.12 25.10
N PRO A 75 -1.35 -2.12 24.18
CA PRO A 75 -0.92 -2.30 22.79
C PRO A 75 0.53 -2.75 22.64
N TRP A 76 1.39 -2.37 23.58
CA TRP A 76 2.80 -2.76 23.58
C TRP A 76 3.02 -4.25 23.81
N HIS A 77 2.07 -4.97 24.40
CA HIS A 77 2.13 -6.43 24.51
C HIS A 77 2.14 -7.11 23.13
N LEU A 78 1.46 -6.51 22.14
CA LEU A 78 1.39 -7.01 20.78
C LEU A 78 2.75 -7.01 20.06
N TRP A 79 3.67 -6.10 20.45
CA TRP A 79 5.06 -6.11 19.97
C TRP A 79 5.86 -7.32 20.43
N ARG A 80 5.44 -8.00 21.50
CA ARG A 80 6.07 -9.23 21.98
C ARG A 80 5.74 -10.43 21.11
N ILE A 81 4.65 -10.35 20.31
CA ILE A 81 4.28 -11.40 19.36
C ILE A 81 5.17 -11.26 18.11
N PRO A 82 6.11 -12.22 17.88
CA PRO A 82 7.15 -12.06 16.86
C PRO A 82 6.60 -11.86 15.45
N ILE A 83 5.47 -12.53 15.14
CA ILE A 83 4.86 -12.45 13.81
C ILE A 83 4.24 -11.07 13.58
N LEU A 84 3.52 -10.50 14.56
CA LEU A 84 2.90 -9.19 14.43
C LEU A 84 3.97 -8.10 14.30
N ARG A 85 4.99 -8.14 15.15
CA ARG A 85 6.14 -7.23 15.06
C ARG A 85 6.80 -7.29 13.68
N THR A 86 7.04 -8.49 13.15
CA THR A 86 7.66 -8.63 11.82
C THR A 86 6.76 -8.09 10.72
N MET A 87 5.46 -8.36 10.78
CA MET A 87 4.52 -7.85 9.77
C MET A 87 4.40 -6.32 9.83
N MET A 88 4.46 -5.71 11.01
CA MET A 88 4.50 -4.25 11.15
C MET A 88 5.75 -3.64 10.51
N ILE A 89 6.93 -4.24 10.75
CA ILE A 89 8.19 -3.80 10.13
C ILE A 89 8.12 -3.95 8.60
N VAL A 90 7.66 -5.10 8.11
CA VAL A 90 7.47 -5.33 6.67
C VAL A 90 6.52 -4.30 6.08
N SER A 91 5.40 -4.03 6.75
CA SER A 91 4.43 -3.02 6.30
C SER A 91 5.02 -1.62 6.24
N THR A 92 5.80 -1.22 7.25
CA THR A 92 6.52 0.06 7.28
C THR A 92 7.45 0.20 6.08
N LEU A 93 8.26 -0.83 5.81
CA LEU A 93 9.22 -0.81 4.70
C LEU A 93 8.54 -0.86 3.33
N VAL A 94 7.46 -1.64 3.19
CA VAL A 94 6.65 -1.63 1.96
C VAL A 94 6.04 -0.25 1.72
N GLN A 95 5.49 0.37 2.76
CA GLN A 95 4.92 1.71 2.66
C GLN A 95 6.00 2.76 2.34
N MET A 96 7.18 2.64 2.93
CA MET A 96 8.33 3.47 2.60
C MET A 96 8.69 3.36 1.10
N VAL A 97 8.72 2.14 0.55
CA VAL A 97 8.98 1.92 -0.89
C VAL A 97 7.92 2.56 -1.77
N VAL A 98 6.64 2.46 -1.41
CA VAL A 98 5.56 3.10 -2.17
C VAL A 98 5.73 4.62 -2.18
N TYR A 99 6.11 5.22 -1.05
CA TYR A 99 6.22 6.67 -0.92
C TYR A 99 7.58 7.23 -1.36
N ILE A 100 8.63 6.41 -1.52
CA ILE A 100 9.94 6.85 -2.00
C ILE A 100 9.87 7.43 -3.41
N LEU A 101 8.92 6.96 -4.22
CA LEU A 101 8.73 7.37 -5.61
C LEU A 101 7.96 8.67 -5.76
N ILE A 102 7.08 9.02 -4.80
CA ILE A 102 6.13 10.14 -4.95
C ILE A 102 6.80 11.46 -5.32
N PRO A 103 7.86 11.95 -4.62
CA PRO A 103 8.44 13.24 -4.94
C PRO A 103 9.17 13.26 -6.30
N VAL A 104 9.56 12.10 -6.81
CA VAL A 104 10.44 11.99 -7.97
C VAL A 104 9.69 11.60 -9.24
N ILE A 105 8.57 10.90 -9.10
CA ILE A 105 7.85 10.35 -10.25
C ILE A 105 7.37 11.45 -11.20
N THR A 106 6.91 12.58 -10.68
CA THR A 106 6.47 13.72 -11.50
C THR A 106 7.63 14.31 -12.29
N THR A 107 8.72 14.64 -11.60
CA THR A 107 9.94 15.20 -12.25
C THR A 107 10.58 14.23 -13.23
N TYR A 108 10.51 12.92 -12.92
CA TYR A 108 11.02 11.87 -13.82
C TYR A 108 10.15 11.75 -15.09
N ILE A 109 8.81 11.83 -14.94
CA ILE A 109 7.88 11.84 -16.07
C ILE A 109 8.09 13.10 -16.92
N GLU A 110 8.31 14.26 -16.30
CA GLU A 110 8.67 15.51 -17.01
C GLU A 110 9.93 15.33 -17.87
N ALA A 111 10.96 14.73 -17.29
CA ALA A 111 12.21 14.46 -18.02
C ALA A 111 12.02 13.47 -19.19
N LEU A 112 11.10 12.50 -19.08
CA LEU A 112 10.79 11.53 -20.14
C LEU A 112 9.83 12.05 -21.20
N ALA A 113 8.94 12.96 -20.82
CA ALA A 113 7.89 13.49 -21.70
C ALA A 113 8.36 14.67 -22.57
N GLY A 114 9.44 15.36 -22.18
CA GLY A 114 9.89 16.59 -22.84
C GLY A 114 8.90 17.75 -22.72
N ASP A 115 8.89 18.65 -23.72
CA ASP A 115 8.04 19.85 -23.74
C ASP A 115 6.56 19.55 -24.10
N MET A 116 5.89 18.72 -23.27
CA MET A 116 4.44 18.48 -23.44
C MET A 116 3.63 19.55 -22.71
N GLU A 117 2.64 20.15 -23.39
CA GLU A 117 1.79 21.20 -22.81
C GLU A 117 0.97 20.75 -21.59
N ASN A 118 0.64 19.43 -21.45
CA ASN A 118 -0.23 18.89 -20.42
C ASN A 118 0.49 17.91 -19.46
N ILE A 119 1.70 18.26 -19.04
CA ILE A 119 2.58 17.36 -18.26
C ILE A 119 1.95 16.90 -16.94
N ILE A 120 1.19 17.78 -16.25
CA ILE A 120 0.52 17.46 -14.97
C ILE A 120 -0.54 16.37 -15.17
N PHE A 121 -1.32 16.47 -16.24
CA PHE A 121 -2.31 15.45 -16.59
C PHE A 121 -1.64 14.12 -16.95
N VAL A 122 -0.58 14.16 -17.77
CA VAL A 122 0.17 12.97 -18.16
C VAL A 122 0.78 12.27 -16.93
N ALA A 123 1.39 13.02 -16.02
CA ALA A 123 1.93 12.48 -14.77
C ALA A 123 0.85 11.83 -13.91
N GLY A 124 -0.30 12.50 -13.76
CA GLY A 124 -1.46 11.94 -13.06
C GLY A 124 -2.00 10.66 -13.71
N ALA A 125 -2.11 10.65 -15.05
CA ALA A 125 -2.54 9.47 -15.80
C ALA A 125 -1.60 8.28 -15.61
N VAL A 126 -0.29 8.49 -15.76
CA VAL A 126 0.72 7.45 -15.56
C VAL A 126 0.70 6.92 -14.12
N PHE A 127 0.58 7.80 -13.13
CA PHE A 127 0.46 7.38 -11.74
C PHE A 127 -0.79 6.53 -11.48
N SER A 128 -1.91 6.91 -12.10
CA SER A 128 -3.19 6.21 -11.99
C SER A 128 -3.17 4.81 -12.61
N LEU A 129 -2.32 4.56 -13.64
CA LEU A 129 -2.17 3.23 -14.25
C LEU A 129 -1.80 2.16 -13.22
N GLY A 130 -0.88 2.47 -12.30
CA GLY A 130 -0.52 1.55 -11.22
C GLY A 130 -1.69 1.24 -10.29
N GLY A 131 -2.50 2.24 -9.96
CA GLY A 131 -3.70 2.08 -9.14
C GLY A 131 -4.80 1.28 -9.83
N ILE A 132 -5.07 1.55 -11.10
CA ILE A 132 -6.03 0.79 -11.92
C ILE A 132 -5.60 -0.68 -12.01
N ALA A 133 -4.32 -0.91 -12.33
CA ALA A 133 -3.74 -2.25 -12.37
C ALA A 133 -3.93 -2.97 -11.03
N GLY A 134 -3.68 -2.27 -9.93
CA GLY A 134 -3.85 -2.77 -8.59
C GLY A 134 -5.29 -3.15 -8.27
N ALA A 135 -6.26 -2.31 -8.63
CA ALA A 135 -7.67 -2.58 -8.41
C ALA A 135 -8.15 -3.85 -9.16
N VAL A 136 -7.68 -4.04 -10.39
CA VAL A 136 -7.99 -5.23 -11.19
C VAL A 136 -7.32 -6.49 -10.63
N ALA A 137 -6.08 -6.38 -10.15
CA ALA A 137 -5.30 -7.53 -9.67
C ALA A 137 -5.63 -7.94 -8.23
N ALA A 138 -6.12 -7.04 -7.39
CA ALA A 138 -6.34 -7.30 -5.97
C ALA A 138 -7.23 -8.53 -5.68
N PRO A 139 -8.36 -8.78 -6.38
CA PRO A 139 -9.16 -9.99 -6.18
C PRO A 139 -8.41 -11.28 -6.52
N LEU A 140 -7.57 -11.24 -7.57
CA LEU A 140 -6.76 -12.40 -8.00
C LEU A 140 -5.73 -12.77 -6.95
N TRP A 141 -5.03 -11.77 -6.40
CA TRP A 141 -4.08 -11.96 -5.31
C TRP A 141 -4.76 -12.45 -4.03
N GLY A 142 -5.95 -11.95 -3.71
CA GLY A 142 -6.75 -12.41 -2.58
C GLY A 142 -7.12 -13.89 -2.68
N THR A 143 -7.58 -14.34 -3.86
CA THR A 143 -7.90 -15.75 -4.12
C THR A 143 -6.66 -16.65 -4.11
N LEU A 144 -5.54 -16.16 -4.64
CA LEU A 144 -4.26 -16.88 -4.61
C LEU A 144 -3.77 -17.06 -3.17
N GLY A 145 -3.88 -16.00 -2.34
CA GLY A 145 -3.52 -16.04 -0.93
C GLY A 145 -4.34 -17.04 -0.13
N ALA A 146 -5.65 -17.11 -0.39
CA ALA A 146 -6.53 -18.08 0.24
C ALA A 146 -6.18 -19.53 -0.15
N ARG A 147 -5.72 -19.78 -1.39
CA ARG A 147 -5.41 -21.13 -1.89
C ARG A 147 -3.99 -21.58 -1.59
N ARG A 148 -2.99 -20.72 -1.72
CA ARG A 148 -1.55 -21.07 -1.59
C ARG A 148 -0.90 -20.57 -0.31
N GLY A 149 -1.63 -19.82 0.50
CA GLY A 149 -1.13 -19.21 1.73
C GLY A 149 -0.64 -17.77 1.52
N TYR A 150 -0.95 -16.93 2.50
CA TYR A 150 -0.69 -15.49 2.41
C TYR A 150 0.79 -15.12 2.46
N PHE A 151 1.63 -15.90 3.15
CA PHE A 151 3.09 -15.67 3.15
C PHE A 151 3.72 -15.89 1.79
N VAL A 152 3.33 -16.97 1.10
CA VAL A 152 3.82 -17.29 -0.25
C VAL A 152 3.36 -16.21 -1.23
N THR A 153 2.10 -15.84 -1.14
CA THR A 153 1.50 -14.83 -2.03
C THR A 153 2.16 -13.46 -1.82
N MET A 154 2.35 -13.04 -0.57
CA MET A 154 3.03 -11.78 -0.23
C MET A 154 4.48 -11.78 -0.72
N GLY A 155 5.24 -12.87 -0.48
CA GLY A 155 6.61 -13.00 -0.93
C GLY A 155 6.73 -12.94 -2.45
N LEU A 156 5.85 -13.66 -3.18
CA LEU A 156 5.81 -13.63 -4.64
C LEU A 156 5.45 -12.25 -5.18
N ALA A 157 4.44 -11.60 -4.60
CA ALA A 157 4.03 -10.27 -4.99
C ALA A 157 5.16 -9.24 -4.83
N MET A 158 5.86 -9.26 -3.66
CA MET A 158 7.01 -8.40 -3.41
C MET A 158 8.19 -8.70 -4.36
N ALA A 159 8.46 -9.98 -4.66
CA ALA A 159 9.53 -10.34 -5.59
C ALA A 159 9.26 -9.79 -7.00
N LEU A 160 8.06 -10.04 -7.53
CA LEU A 160 7.69 -9.60 -8.87
C LEU A 160 7.62 -8.06 -8.97
N ALA A 161 7.00 -7.42 -7.98
CA ALA A 161 6.97 -5.96 -7.90
C ALA A 161 8.38 -5.37 -7.79
N GLY A 162 9.25 -5.99 -6.97
CA GLY A 162 10.63 -5.56 -6.78
C GLY A 162 11.46 -5.62 -8.06
N VAL A 163 11.32 -6.70 -8.84
CA VAL A 163 12.00 -6.83 -10.15
C VAL A 163 11.55 -5.75 -11.13
N VAL A 164 10.22 -5.57 -11.25
CA VAL A 164 9.67 -4.55 -12.17
C VAL A 164 10.10 -3.16 -11.75
N LEU A 165 10.00 -2.87 -10.46
CA LEU A 165 10.37 -1.56 -9.92
C LEU A 165 11.87 -1.29 -10.09
N ALA A 166 12.75 -2.27 -9.85
CA ALA A 166 14.18 -2.11 -10.07
C ALA A 166 14.51 -1.81 -11.54
N ALA A 167 13.78 -2.40 -12.48
CA ALA A 167 13.94 -2.19 -13.91
C ALA A 167 13.25 -0.90 -14.42
N GLN A 168 12.37 -0.28 -13.65
CA GLN A 168 11.57 0.87 -14.08
C GLN A 168 12.39 2.14 -14.34
N GLY A 169 13.63 2.22 -13.86
CA GLY A 169 14.57 3.29 -14.18
C GLY A 169 15.30 3.14 -15.52
N ILE A 170 15.12 2.02 -16.25
CA ILE A 170 15.83 1.75 -17.53
C ILE A 170 15.19 2.46 -18.73
N PRO A 171 13.85 2.55 -18.86
CA PRO A 171 13.22 3.19 -20.00
C PRO A 171 13.58 4.68 -20.14
N ASN A 172 13.90 5.07 -21.38
CA ASN A 172 14.18 6.46 -21.72
C ASN A 172 12.99 7.16 -22.42
N THR A 173 11.82 6.51 -22.44
CA THR A 173 10.61 7.05 -23.06
C THR A 173 9.40 6.76 -22.16
N LEU A 174 8.37 7.60 -22.31
CA LEU A 174 7.19 7.57 -21.44
C LEU A 174 6.38 6.27 -21.58
N LEU A 175 6.26 5.72 -22.79
CA LEU A 175 5.40 4.53 -23.03
C LEU A 175 5.91 3.26 -22.30
N PRO A 176 7.17 2.82 -22.44
CA PRO A 176 7.68 1.69 -21.69
C PRO A 176 7.66 1.92 -20.17
N PHE A 177 7.92 3.15 -19.71
CA PHE A 177 7.81 3.51 -18.31
C PHE A 177 6.38 3.32 -17.79
N SER A 178 5.37 3.79 -18.54
CA SER A 178 3.95 3.65 -18.21
C SER A 178 3.51 2.18 -18.17
N ILE A 179 4.00 1.34 -19.09
CA ILE A 179 3.76 -0.10 -19.09
C ILE A 179 4.34 -0.74 -17.82
N MET A 180 5.56 -0.38 -17.45
CA MET A 180 6.17 -0.89 -16.21
C MET A 180 5.44 -0.41 -14.98
N GLN A 181 4.94 0.82 -14.96
CA GLN A 181 4.11 1.34 -13.88
C GLN A 181 2.82 0.51 -13.70
N PHE A 182 2.16 0.18 -14.82
CA PHE A 182 0.99 -0.70 -14.81
C PHE A 182 1.32 -2.10 -14.29
N VAL A 183 2.36 -2.73 -14.83
CA VAL A 183 2.79 -4.09 -14.42
C VAL A 183 3.25 -4.12 -12.97
N GLY A 184 3.98 -3.09 -12.52
CA GLY A 184 4.37 -2.92 -11.12
C GLY A 184 3.16 -2.84 -10.18
N GLY A 185 2.13 -2.09 -10.57
CA GLY A 185 0.87 -1.98 -9.85
C GLY A 185 0.13 -3.32 -9.74
N LEU A 186 0.10 -4.13 -10.82
CA LEU A 186 -0.48 -5.48 -10.80
C LEU A 186 0.13 -6.35 -9.70
N PHE A 187 1.45 -6.31 -9.55
CA PHE A 187 2.15 -7.14 -8.57
C PHE A 187 2.08 -6.56 -7.16
N LEU A 188 2.26 -5.26 -7.01
CA LEU A 188 2.23 -4.60 -5.70
C LEU A 188 0.88 -4.75 -4.99
N ALA A 189 -0.21 -4.87 -5.75
CA ALA A 189 -1.56 -5.08 -5.24
C ALA A 189 -1.73 -6.35 -4.39
N GLY A 190 -0.85 -7.35 -4.55
CA GLY A 190 -0.88 -8.58 -3.76
C GLY A 190 -0.29 -8.45 -2.35
N VAL A 191 0.48 -7.40 -2.09
CA VAL A 191 1.24 -7.26 -0.83
C VAL A 191 0.34 -6.92 0.34
N GLN A 192 -0.43 -5.81 0.25
CA GLN A 192 -1.26 -5.31 1.36
C GLN A 192 -2.37 -6.28 1.80
N PRO A 193 -3.18 -6.86 0.88
CA PRO A 193 -4.20 -7.81 1.28
C PRO A 193 -3.64 -9.04 1.97
N SER A 194 -2.50 -9.56 1.48
CA SER A 194 -1.83 -10.71 2.08
C SER A 194 -1.28 -10.40 3.47
N LEU A 195 -0.66 -9.24 3.64
CA LEU A 195 -0.14 -8.75 4.92
C LEU A 195 -1.28 -8.56 5.94
N ASN A 196 -2.35 -7.89 5.55
CA ASN A 196 -3.53 -7.69 6.39
C ASN A 196 -4.17 -9.02 6.80
N ALA A 197 -4.23 -10.00 5.89
CA ALA A 197 -4.77 -11.33 6.17
C ALA A 197 -3.90 -12.09 7.19
N VAL A 198 -2.56 -12.04 7.05
CA VAL A 198 -1.63 -12.64 8.02
C VAL A 198 -1.84 -12.03 9.41
N ILE A 199 -1.91 -10.70 9.51
CA ILE A 199 -2.15 -10.00 10.78
C ILE A 199 -3.49 -10.40 11.36
N ALA A 200 -4.57 -10.40 10.56
CA ALA A 200 -5.92 -10.74 11.03
C ALA A 200 -6.02 -12.19 11.54
N GLN A 201 -5.28 -13.14 10.94
CA GLN A 201 -5.24 -14.54 11.37
C GLN A 201 -4.52 -14.74 12.70
N HIS A 202 -3.53 -13.90 13.02
CA HIS A 202 -2.71 -14.01 14.23
C HIS A 202 -3.12 -13.01 15.33
N THR A 203 -4.25 -12.35 15.15
CA THR A 203 -4.76 -11.35 16.11
C THR A 203 -6.07 -11.83 16.68
N PRO A 204 -6.21 -11.89 18.02
CA PRO A 204 -7.49 -12.16 18.69
C PRO A 204 -8.57 -11.17 18.23
N PRO A 205 -9.83 -11.61 18.11
CA PRO A 205 -10.93 -10.76 17.62
C PRO A 205 -11.07 -9.42 18.36
N GLN A 206 -10.86 -9.43 19.68
CA GLN A 206 -10.98 -8.28 20.57
C GLN A 206 -9.89 -7.23 20.36
N LEU A 207 -8.71 -7.65 19.89
CA LEU A 207 -7.53 -6.79 19.69
C LEU A 207 -7.35 -6.32 18.25
N LYS A 208 -8.21 -6.75 17.32
CA LYS A 208 -8.08 -6.39 15.90
C LYS A 208 -8.02 -4.88 15.69
N GLY A 209 -8.86 -4.11 16.34
CA GLY A 209 -8.85 -2.65 16.23
C GLY A 209 -7.50 -2.04 16.64
N SER A 210 -6.97 -2.46 17.79
CA SER A 210 -5.66 -1.99 18.28
C SER A 210 -4.50 -2.39 17.35
N VAL A 211 -4.50 -3.64 16.87
CA VAL A 211 -3.44 -4.13 15.96
C VAL A 211 -3.47 -3.41 14.62
N PHE A 212 -4.66 -3.21 14.04
CA PHE A 212 -4.78 -2.47 12.78
C PHE A 212 -4.47 -0.97 12.96
N GLY A 213 -4.79 -0.37 14.11
CA GLY A 213 -4.37 0.98 14.47
C GLY A 213 -2.85 1.12 14.55
N MET A 214 -2.17 0.17 15.22
CA MET A 214 -0.70 0.11 15.26
C MET A 214 -0.09 -0.13 13.88
N LEU A 215 -0.69 -1.00 13.07
CA LEU A 215 -0.28 -1.24 11.69
C LEU A 215 -0.35 0.06 10.87
N PHE A 216 -1.47 0.78 10.96
CA PHE A 216 -1.63 2.05 10.28
C PHE A 216 -0.58 3.09 10.74
N SER A 217 -0.32 3.17 12.05
CA SER A 217 0.75 4.04 12.58
C SER A 217 2.13 3.66 12.06
N ALA A 218 2.43 2.36 11.99
CA ALA A 218 3.67 1.85 11.41
C ALA A 218 3.80 2.20 9.91
N GLN A 219 2.72 2.11 9.16
CA GLN A 219 2.67 2.52 7.75
C GLN A 219 2.94 4.03 7.58
N GLN A 220 2.43 4.87 8.49
CA GLN A 220 2.68 6.31 8.44
C GLN A 220 4.16 6.66 8.69
N ILE A 221 4.86 5.88 9.52
CA ILE A 221 6.32 6.02 9.67
C ILE A 221 7.02 5.73 8.32
N GLY A 222 6.59 4.67 7.62
CA GLY A 222 7.07 4.37 6.27
C GLY A 222 6.76 5.49 5.27
N GLY A 223 5.52 6.01 5.30
CA GLY A 223 5.07 7.12 4.46
C GLY A 223 5.87 8.41 4.68
N PHE A 224 6.27 8.69 5.92
CA PHE A 224 7.12 9.82 6.26
C PHE A 224 8.58 9.62 5.83
N SER A 225 9.14 8.44 6.10
CA SER A 225 10.55 8.15 5.80
C SER A 225 10.82 7.94 4.30
N GLY A 226 9.82 7.49 3.54
CA GLY A 226 9.94 7.23 2.10
C GLY A 226 10.42 8.45 1.30
N PRO A 227 9.71 9.58 1.32
CA PRO A 227 10.11 10.78 0.59
C PRO A 227 11.49 11.32 1.02
N LEU A 228 11.84 11.20 2.30
CA LEU A 228 13.17 11.60 2.79
C LEU A 228 14.26 10.74 2.17
N LEU A 229 14.07 9.42 2.15
CA LEU A 229 15.01 8.50 1.53
C LEU A 229 15.08 8.72 0.01
N GLY A 230 13.93 8.92 -0.65
CA GLY A 230 13.86 9.20 -2.08
C GLY A 230 14.59 10.48 -2.45
N GLY A 231 14.39 11.56 -1.70
CA GLY A 231 15.10 12.82 -1.88
C GLY A 231 16.61 12.68 -1.67
N ALA A 232 17.03 11.95 -0.63
CA ALA A 232 18.44 11.69 -0.36
C ALA A 232 19.11 10.88 -1.49
N VAL A 233 18.46 9.82 -1.96
CA VAL A 233 18.97 9.02 -3.10
C VAL A 233 19.04 9.85 -4.37
N ALA A 234 18.00 10.66 -4.66
CA ALA A 234 17.96 11.52 -5.84
C ALA A 234 19.11 12.54 -5.86
N THR A 235 19.39 13.16 -4.70
CA THR A 235 20.44 14.19 -4.60
C THR A 235 21.84 13.62 -4.59
N CYS A 236 22.06 12.46 -3.95
CA CYS A 236 23.39 11.86 -3.81
C CYS A 236 23.81 11.02 -5.03
N PHE A 237 22.87 10.31 -5.63
CA PHE A 237 23.16 9.32 -6.68
C PHE A 237 22.45 9.62 -8.01
N GLY A 238 21.42 10.45 -7.99
CA GLY A 238 20.59 10.77 -9.15
C GLY A 238 19.25 10.05 -9.16
N MET A 239 18.29 10.61 -9.92
CA MET A 239 16.89 10.14 -9.94
C MET A 239 16.73 8.69 -10.43
N HIS A 240 17.57 8.23 -11.36
CA HIS A 240 17.51 6.86 -11.89
C HIS A 240 17.75 5.79 -10.82
N TYR A 241 18.51 6.09 -9.77
CA TYR A 241 18.86 5.13 -8.71
C TYR A 241 17.74 4.92 -7.69
N ILE A 242 16.68 5.73 -7.72
CA ILE A 242 15.53 5.58 -6.82
C ILE A 242 14.79 4.28 -7.11
N PHE A 243 14.57 3.96 -8.39
CA PHE A 243 13.87 2.75 -8.82
C PHE A 243 14.59 1.46 -8.40
N PRO A 244 15.90 1.29 -8.71
CA PRO A 244 16.62 0.10 -8.23
C PRO A 244 16.74 0.06 -6.70
N THR A 245 16.82 1.20 -6.00
CA THR A 245 16.81 1.23 -4.53
C THR A 245 15.48 0.71 -3.99
N ALA A 246 14.36 1.24 -4.48
CA ALA A 246 13.02 0.82 -4.08
C ALA A 246 12.78 -0.67 -4.40
N GLY A 247 13.15 -1.10 -5.60
CA GLY A 247 13.05 -2.50 -6.03
C GLY A 247 13.90 -3.44 -5.19
N SER A 248 15.14 -3.06 -4.86
CA SER A 248 16.03 -3.85 -4.01
C SER A 248 15.47 -4.04 -2.60
N ILE A 249 14.86 -3.03 -2.01
CA ILE A 249 14.20 -3.14 -0.70
C ILE A 249 13.08 -4.18 -0.76
N LEU A 250 12.23 -4.17 -1.79
CA LEU A 250 11.17 -5.18 -1.95
C LEU A 250 11.73 -6.58 -2.14
N LEU A 251 12.79 -6.74 -2.93
CA LEU A 251 13.43 -8.03 -3.15
C LEU A 251 14.03 -8.58 -1.86
N LEU A 252 14.71 -7.75 -1.09
CA LEU A 252 15.25 -8.15 0.22
C LEU A 252 14.14 -8.52 1.20
N LEU A 253 13.03 -7.77 1.23
CA LEU A 253 11.86 -8.11 2.03
C LEU A 253 11.22 -9.44 1.60
N SER A 254 11.08 -9.66 0.30
CA SER A 254 10.59 -10.92 -0.24
C SER A 254 11.47 -12.10 0.20
N LEU A 255 12.79 -11.96 0.04
CA LEU A 255 13.75 -12.97 0.45
C LEU A 255 13.69 -13.25 1.96
N PHE A 256 13.57 -12.20 2.77
CA PHE A 256 13.41 -12.30 4.22
C PHE A 256 12.15 -13.07 4.60
N VAL A 257 11.00 -12.73 4.01
CA VAL A 257 9.73 -13.42 4.25
C VAL A 257 9.80 -14.88 3.82
N TRP A 258 10.41 -15.15 2.66
CA TRP A 258 10.60 -16.50 2.13
C TRP A 258 11.43 -17.34 3.09
N TRP A 259 12.59 -16.83 3.49
CA TRP A 259 13.50 -17.56 4.39
C TRP A 259 12.88 -17.80 5.77
N ARG A 260 12.23 -16.80 6.36
CA ARG A 260 11.75 -16.88 7.74
C ARG A 260 10.47 -17.69 7.89
N TYR A 261 9.53 -17.58 6.96
CA TYR A 261 8.18 -18.14 7.14
C TYR A 261 7.87 -19.30 6.20
N ILE A 262 8.46 -19.34 5.03
CA ILE A 262 8.18 -20.39 4.05
C ILE A 262 9.13 -21.56 4.27
N MET A 263 10.44 -21.34 4.22
CA MET A 263 11.42 -22.43 4.40
C MET A 263 11.38 -23.03 5.81
N LYS A 264 11.37 -22.21 6.87
CA LYS A 264 11.31 -22.73 8.25
C LYS A 264 9.97 -23.40 8.58
N GLY A 265 8.86 -22.91 8.02
CA GLY A 265 7.55 -23.53 8.18
C GLY A 265 7.44 -24.91 7.55
N HIS A 266 8.10 -25.14 6.43
CA HIS A 266 8.18 -26.49 5.81
C HIS A 266 9.01 -27.48 6.64
N VAL A 267 10.13 -27.02 7.20
CA VAL A 267 10.98 -27.87 8.06
C VAL A 267 10.25 -28.32 9.33
N GLN A 268 9.48 -27.43 9.97
CA GLN A 268 8.70 -27.80 11.16
C GLN A 268 7.56 -28.78 10.87
N ARG A 269 6.93 -28.73 9.68
CA ARG A 269 5.87 -29.69 9.30
C ARG A 269 6.41 -31.06 8.91
N GLN A 270 7.68 -31.18 8.55
CA GLN A 270 8.31 -32.47 8.24
C GLN A 270 8.85 -33.18 9.48
N LEU A 271 8.95 -32.46 10.62
CA LEU A 271 9.45 -33.02 11.90
C LEU A 271 8.32 -33.37 12.88
N GLN A 272 7.06 -33.16 12.50
CA GLN A 272 5.83 -33.61 13.19
C GLN A 272 5.16 -34.75 12.43
#